data_2923bcc672cede2dbb54a7eba3e1260c
#
_entry.id   2923bcc672cede2dbb54a7eba3e1260c
#
_cell.length_a   1.000
_cell.length_b   1.000
_cell.length_c   1.000
_cell.angle_alpha   90.00
_cell.angle_beta   90.00
_cell.angle_gamma   90.00
#
_symmetry.space_group_name_H-M   'P 1'
#
loop_
_entity.id
_entity.type
_entity.pdbx_description
1 polymer ?
#
loop_
_entity_poly.entity_id
_entity_poly.type
_entity_poly.pdbx_seq_one_letter_code
_entity_poly.pdbx_strand_id
1 'polypeptide(L)'
;DIDLFDAPQEVIDQLHHDGRLVVCYFSAGTYEDWRPDKDAFPSEVLGKAMPEWPSERWLDISRIDLLNSVMSARLDLAVQKNCDGVEPDNVDGYVNDTGFPLEYADQLAYNTWLAEQAHNRGLSVGLKNDLGQIGDLLVYFDWALNEECFTYQECDLLSPFVAAGKAVFGVEYSLNVAEFCP
;
A
#
# COMPACT_ATOMS: atom_id res chain seq x y z
N ASP A 1 -4.90 8.33 -7.76
CA ASP A 1 -3.94 8.06 -6.72
C ASP A 1 -2.83 9.09 -6.76
N ILE A 2 -2.37 9.57 -5.60
CA ILE A 2 -1.35 10.62 -5.45
C ILE A 2 -0.49 10.38 -4.21
N ASP A 3 0.77 10.86 -4.25
CA ASP A 3 1.68 10.72 -3.11
C ASP A 3 1.18 11.50 -1.87
N LEU A 4 1.17 10.83 -0.71
CA LEU A 4 0.67 11.40 0.54
C LEU A 4 1.46 12.63 1.00
N PHE A 5 2.78 12.60 0.86
CA PHE A 5 3.66 13.67 1.37
C PHE A 5 3.81 14.80 0.36
N ASP A 6 4.05 14.45 -0.91
CA ASP A 6 4.48 15.38 -1.94
C ASP A 6 3.32 16.10 -2.64
N ALA A 7 2.10 15.51 -2.63
CA ALA A 7 0.94 16.15 -3.25
C ALA A 7 0.56 17.45 -2.51
N PRO A 8 0.54 18.62 -3.17
CA PRO A 8 0.06 19.85 -2.56
C PRO A 8 -1.43 19.78 -2.21
N GLN A 9 -1.84 20.45 -1.12
CA GLN A 9 -3.25 20.46 -0.69
C GLN A 9 -4.17 20.98 -1.78
N GLU A 10 -3.72 21.99 -2.53
CA GLU A 10 -4.50 22.61 -3.61
C GLU A 10 -4.85 21.61 -4.72
N VAL A 11 -4.00 20.60 -4.95
CA VAL A 11 -4.27 19.54 -5.94
C VAL A 11 -5.40 18.63 -5.44
N ILE A 12 -5.39 18.25 -4.17
CA ILE A 12 -6.45 17.45 -3.55
C ILE A 12 -7.78 18.22 -3.59
N ASP A 13 -7.77 19.48 -3.19
CA ASP A 13 -8.95 20.35 -3.19
C ASP A 13 -9.54 20.50 -4.60
N GLN A 14 -8.66 20.65 -5.62
CA GLN A 14 -9.09 20.74 -7.01
C GLN A 14 -9.69 19.42 -7.52
N LEU A 15 -9.09 18.29 -7.18
CA LEU A 15 -9.61 16.96 -7.55
C LEU A 15 -11.01 16.74 -6.95
N HIS A 16 -11.23 17.10 -5.69
CA HIS A 16 -12.55 17.05 -5.06
C HIS A 16 -13.54 18.00 -5.72
N HIS A 17 -13.11 19.24 -6.05
CA HIS A 17 -13.96 20.19 -6.78
C HIS A 17 -14.42 19.61 -8.14
N ASP A 18 -13.56 18.84 -8.78
CA ASP A 18 -13.84 18.15 -10.05
C ASP A 18 -14.63 16.83 -9.87
N GLY A 19 -15.08 16.54 -8.65
CA GLY A 19 -15.88 15.35 -8.33
C GLY A 19 -15.09 14.05 -8.32
N ARG A 20 -13.76 14.10 -8.07
CA ARG A 20 -12.89 12.93 -7.98
C ARG A 20 -12.72 12.50 -6.53
N LEU A 21 -12.61 11.18 -6.33
CA LEU A 21 -12.11 10.60 -5.10
C LEU A 21 -10.57 10.62 -5.14
N VAL A 22 -9.96 10.90 -4.00
CA VAL A 22 -8.50 10.99 -3.87
C VAL A 22 -7.99 9.88 -2.95
N VAL A 23 -7.17 9.00 -3.52
CA VAL A 23 -6.44 7.97 -2.77
C VAL A 23 -5.02 8.47 -2.54
N CYS A 24 -4.53 8.37 -1.32
CA CYS A 24 -3.19 8.81 -0.94
C CYS A 24 -2.25 7.63 -0.74
N TYR A 25 -1.21 7.58 -1.59
CA TYR A 25 -0.16 6.57 -1.56
C TYR A 25 0.87 6.85 -0.48
N PHE A 26 1.31 5.83 0.21
CA PHE A 26 2.53 5.83 1.03
C PHE A 26 3.10 4.42 1.15
N SER A 27 4.42 4.29 1.27
CA SER A 27 5.00 2.98 1.56
C SER A 27 4.70 2.57 3.00
N ALA A 28 4.18 1.37 3.20
CA ALA A 28 3.92 0.80 4.52
C ALA A 28 4.89 -0.34 4.88
N GLY A 29 5.51 -0.95 3.86
CA GLY A 29 6.46 -2.05 4.04
C GLY A 29 7.92 -1.64 3.88
N THR A 30 8.20 -0.38 3.49
CA THR A 30 9.56 0.13 3.37
C THR A 30 9.77 1.47 4.07
N TYR A 31 11.01 1.67 4.50
CA TYR A 31 11.57 2.95 4.91
C TYR A 31 12.12 3.66 3.69
N GLU A 32 11.79 4.94 3.52
CA GLU A 32 12.24 5.80 2.44
C GLU A 32 13.09 6.94 3.02
N ASP A 33 14.38 7.05 2.61
CA ASP A 33 15.35 7.95 3.26
C ASP A 33 15.13 9.44 2.96
N TRP A 34 14.21 9.76 2.05
CA TRP A 34 13.85 11.13 1.68
C TRP A 34 12.56 11.64 2.36
N ARG A 35 11.81 10.76 3.03
CA ARG A 35 10.54 11.17 3.65
C ARG A 35 10.76 12.03 4.89
N PRO A 36 9.86 12.99 5.15
CA PRO A 36 10.01 13.91 6.27
C PRO A 36 9.93 13.22 7.64
N ASP A 37 9.31 12.04 7.72
CA ASP A 37 9.12 11.25 8.94
C ASP A 37 10.17 10.14 9.13
N LYS A 38 11.18 10.07 8.27
CA LYS A 38 12.21 9.02 8.29
C LYS A 38 12.89 8.80 9.64
N ASP A 39 13.11 9.89 10.39
CA ASP A 39 13.80 9.84 11.68
C ASP A 39 12.92 9.27 12.82
N ALA A 40 11.63 9.03 12.55
CA ALA A 40 10.72 8.41 13.49
C ALA A 40 10.79 6.87 13.49
N PHE A 41 11.45 6.27 12.50
CA PHE A 41 11.62 4.82 12.45
C PHE A 41 12.77 4.37 13.35
N PRO A 42 12.54 3.42 14.29
CA PRO A 42 13.62 2.79 15.04
C PRO A 42 14.58 2.05 14.11
N SER A 43 15.88 2.17 14.34
CA SER A 43 16.89 1.53 13.49
C SER A 43 16.79 0.00 13.44
N GLU A 44 16.22 -0.61 14.49
CA GLU A 44 16.06 -2.06 14.61
C GLU A 44 15.01 -2.66 13.65
N VAL A 45 14.11 -1.84 13.10
CA VAL A 45 13.13 -2.29 12.10
C VAL A 45 13.61 -2.08 10.65
N LEU A 46 14.83 -1.56 10.44
CA LEU A 46 15.34 -1.27 9.11
C LEU A 46 16.13 -2.47 8.55
N GLY A 47 15.55 -3.14 7.58
CA GLY A 47 16.08 -4.32 6.91
C GLY A 47 17.04 -4.03 5.76
N LYS A 48 17.04 -4.92 4.76
CA LYS A 48 17.85 -4.77 3.56
C LYS A 48 17.32 -3.65 2.66
N ALA A 49 18.23 -3.03 1.91
CA ALA A 49 17.86 -2.11 0.84
C ALA A 49 17.14 -2.88 -0.28
N MET A 50 16.18 -2.23 -0.93
CA MET A 50 15.53 -2.77 -2.11
C MET A 50 16.49 -2.69 -3.31
N PRO A 51 16.66 -3.76 -4.11
CA PRO A 51 17.60 -3.76 -5.23
C PRO A 51 17.30 -2.69 -6.29
N GLU A 52 16.03 -2.48 -6.57
CA GLU A 52 15.57 -1.53 -7.61
C GLU A 52 15.43 -0.11 -7.07
N TRP A 53 15.28 0.05 -5.77
CA TRP A 53 15.13 1.32 -5.06
C TRP A 53 16.15 1.43 -3.92
N PRO A 54 17.44 1.72 -4.19
CA PRO A 54 18.50 1.66 -3.17
C PRO A 54 18.33 2.62 -1.99
N SER A 55 17.52 3.66 -2.14
CA SER A 55 17.15 4.60 -1.07
C SER A 55 16.01 4.10 -0.17
N GLU A 56 15.44 2.93 -0.51
CA GLU A 56 14.43 2.26 0.29
C GLU A 56 14.99 1.03 1.00
N ARG A 57 14.45 0.75 2.17
CA ARG A 57 14.81 -0.43 2.96
C ARG A 57 13.54 -1.09 3.48
N TRP A 58 13.47 -2.42 3.35
CA TRP A 58 12.40 -3.20 3.93
C TRP A 58 12.25 -2.94 5.43
N LEU A 59 11.03 -2.99 5.92
CA LEU A 59 10.70 -2.88 7.35
C LEU A 59 10.46 -4.27 7.96
N ASP A 60 10.81 -4.41 9.23
CA ASP A 60 10.38 -5.56 10.06
C ASP A 60 8.91 -5.37 10.45
N ILE A 61 8.01 -5.80 9.57
CA ILE A 61 6.56 -5.65 9.76
C ILE A 61 6.00 -6.56 10.86
N SER A 62 6.77 -7.52 11.36
CA SER A 62 6.40 -8.31 12.55
C SER A 62 6.38 -7.45 13.84
N ARG A 63 7.05 -6.28 13.79
CA ARG A 63 7.17 -5.33 14.91
C ARG A 63 6.14 -4.20 14.78
N ILE A 64 4.86 -4.57 14.71
CA ILE A 64 3.76 -3.58 14.71
C ILE A 64 3.87 -2.63 15.92
N ASP A 65 4.35 -3.12 17.07
CA ASP A 65 4.58 -2.33 18.27
C ASP A 65 5.51 -1.14 18.05
N LEU A 66 6.51 -1.28 17.17
CA LEU A 66 7.47 -0.22 16.85
C LEU A 66 7.02 0.64 15.64
N LEU A 67 6.28 0.06 14.71
CA LEU A 67 5.81 0.75 13.50
C LEU A 67 4.52 1.54 13.70
N ASN A 68 3.73 1.17 14.72
CA ASN A 68 2.40 1.74 14.95
C ASN A 68 2.39 3.27 15.00
N SER A 69 3.36 3.90 15.68
CA SER A 69 3.37 5.36 15.81
C SER A 69 3.58 6.07 14.47
N VAL A 70 4.45 5.52 13.60
CA VAL A 70 4.75 6.12 12.29
C VAL A 70 3.59 5.89 11.33
N MET A 71 3.10 4.65 11.22
CA MET A 71 1.98 4.33 10.31
C MET A 71 0.69 5.03 10.72
N SER A 72 0.41 5.13 12.02
CA SER A 72 -0.73 5.91 12.52
C SER A 72 -0.61 7.39 12.14
N ALA A 73 0.60 7.99 12.25
CA ALA A 73 0.83 9.37 11.86
C ALA A 73 0.64 9.59 10.35
N ARG A 74 1.05 8.62 9.49
CA ARG A 74 0.80 8.66 8.03
C ARG A 74 -0.71 8.61 7.74
N LEU A 75 -1.45 7.73 8.39
CA LEU A 75 -2.91 7.67 8.25
C LEU A 75 -3.60 8.95 8.77
N ASP A 76 -3.13 9.51 9.89
CA ASP A 76 -3.65 10.78 10.39
C ASP A 76 -3.35 11.95 9.43
N LEU A 77 -2.19 11.93 8.76
CA LEU A 77 -1.87 12.90 7.70
C LEU A 77 -2.82 12.75 6.49
N ALA A 78 -3.16 11.53 6.10
CA ALA A 78 -4.14 11.29 5.02
C ALA A 78 -5.51 11.90 5.36
N VAL A 79 -5.98 11.71 6.60
CA VAL A 79 -7.20 12.36 7.09
C VAL A 79 -7.07 13.88 7.07
N GLN A 80 -5.95 14.41 7.56
CA GLN A 80 -5.70 15.85 7.60
C GLN A 80 -5.69 16.47 6.19
N LYS A 81 -5.16 15.76 5.21
CA LYS A 81 -5.16 16.16 3.79
C LYS A 81 -6.50 15.94 3.09
N ASN A 82 -7.48 15.35 3.79
CA ASN A 82 -8.79 15.04 3.25
C ASN A 82 -8.74 13.98 2.13
N CYS A 83 -7.83 12.99 2.23
CA CYS A 83 -7.86 11.83 1.33
C CYS A 83 -9.14 11.00 1.58
N ASP A 84 -9.74 10.43 0.54
CA ASP A 84 -10.90 9.52 0.65
C ASP A 84 -10.48 8.08 0.98
N GLY A 85 -9.24 7.76 0.65
CA GLY A 85 -8.66 6.45 0.91
C GLY A 85 -7.15 6.47 0.89
N VAL A 86 -6.56 5.31 1.17
CA VAL A 86 -5.11 5.11 1.18
C VAL A 86 -4.70 3.86 0.42
N GLU A 87 -3.52 3.93 -0.20
CA GLU A 87 -2.80 2.82 -0.80
C GLU A 87 -1.50 2.61 -0.01
N PRO A 88 -1.49 1.72 0.99
CA PRO A 88 -0.26 1.28 1.65
C PRO A 88 0.52 0.34 0.73
N ASP A 89 1.73 0.73 0.32
CA ASP A 89 2.57 -0.04 -0.60
C ASP A 89 3.61 -0.91 0.11
N ASN A 90 4.21 -1.84 -0.64
CA ASN A 90 5.23 -2.79 -0.19
C ASN A 90 4.73 -3.73 0.93
N VAL A 91 3.49 -4.15 0.84
CA VAL A 91 2.80 -4.95 1.85
C VAL A 91 2.82 -6.45 1.56
N ASP A 92 3.88 -6.93 0.93
CA ASP A 92 4.16 -8.33 0.56
C ASP A 92 5.59 -8.77 0.95
N GLY A 93 6.17 -8.12 1.95
CA GLY A 93 7.57 -8.35 2.38
C GLY A 93 7.90 -9.81 2.70
N TYR A 94 6.92 -10.63 3.11
CA TYR A 94 7.15 -12.04 3.47
C TYR A 94 7.60 -12.92 2.29
N VAL A 95 7.38 -12.50 1.06
CA VAL A 95 7.87 -13.18 -0.15
C VAL A 95 9.18 -12.57 -0.67
N ASN A 96 9.71 -11.56 0.01
CA ASN A 96 10.89 -10.81 -0.40
C ASN A 96 12.08 -11.03 0.56
N ASP A 97 13.30 -10.77 0.08
CA ASP A 97 14.52 -10.83 0.90
C ASP A 97 14.68 -9.54 1.72
N THR A 98 13.86 -9.39 2.74
CA THR A 98 13.80 -8.20 3.60
C THR A 98 14.96 -8.09 4.59
N GLY A 99 15.67 -9.20 4.85
CA GLY A 99 16.66 -9.31 5.93
C GLY A 99 16.05 -9.75 7.27
N PHE A 100 14.74 -9.93 7.34
CA PHE A 100 14.00 -10.46 8.48
C PHE A 100 13.34 -11.79 8.12
N PRO A 101 13.14 -12.69 9.07
CA PRO A 101 12.47 -13.97 8.83
C PRO A 101 10.95 -13.81 8.85
N LEU A 102 10.43 -12.93 7.97
CA LEU A 102 8.99 -12.69 7.87
C LEU A 102 8.27 -13.92 7.30
N GLU A 103 7.17 -14.27 7.95
CA GLU A 103 6.30 -15.36 7.52
C GLU A 103 4.95 -14.82 7.02
N TYR A 104 4.19 -15.69 6.35
CA TYR A 104 2.82 -15.40 5.88
C TYR A 104 1.95 -14.78 6.99
N ALA A 105 2.05 -15.33 8.21
CA ALA A 105 1.25 -14.88 9.34
C ALA A 105 1.61 -13.46 9.80
N ASP A 106 2.89 -13.07 9.71
CA ASP A 106 3.34 -11.72 10.08
C ASP A 106 2.75 -10.69 9.11
N GLN A 107 2.82 -11.00 7.81
CA GLN A 107 2.27 -10.12 6.77
C GLN A 107 0.75 -10.00 6.90
N LEU A 108 0.06 -11.12 7.08
CA LEU A 108 -1.39 -11.13 7.26
C LEU A 108 -1.81 -10.28 8.47
N ALA A 109 -1.10 -10.42 9.60
CA ALA A 109 -1.38 -9.64 10.80
C ALA A 109 -1.14 -8.14 10.57
N TYR A 110 -0.04 -7.79 9.88
CA TYR A 110 0.29 -6.40 9.58
C TYR A 110 -0.71 -5.76 8.62
N ASN A 111 -1.04 -6.44 7.52
CA ASN A 111 -1.99 -5.94 6.52
C ASN A 111 -3.40 -5.78 7.10
N THR A 112 -3.85 -6.75 7.90
CA THR A 112 -5.13 -6.66 8.63
C THR A 112 -5.12 -5.45 9.57
N TRP A 113 -4.06 -5.28 10.35
CA TRP A 113 -3.92 -4.15 11.26
C TRP A 113 -3.94 -2.80 10.51
N LEU A 114 -3.21 -2.66 9.39
CA LEU A 114 -3.22 -1.44 8.57
C LEU A 114 -4.64 -1.11 8.07
N ALA A 115 -5.36 -2.11 7.57
CA ALA A 115 -6.72 -1.93 7.08
C ALA A 115 -7.66 -1.47 8.21
N GLU A 116 -7.59 -2.09 9.38
CA GLU A 116 -8.36 -1.68 10.55
C GLU A 116 -8.03 -0.24 10.98
N GLN A 117 -6.75 0.14 10.96
CA GLN A 117 -6.34 1.51 11.31
C GLN A 117 -6.84 2.55 10.30
N ALA A 118 -6.89 2.22 9.01
CA ALA A 118 -7.46 3.08 7.98
C ALA A 118 -8.98 3.23 8.18
N HIS A 119 -9.71 2.13 8.35
CA HIS A 119 -11.16 2.13 8.60
C HIS A 119 -11.56 2.87 9.87
N ASN A 120 -10.80 2.73 10.98
CA ASN A 120 -11.02 3.48 12.21
C ASN A 120 -10.95 5.00 12.02
N ARG A 121 -10.33 5.45 10.94
CA ARG A 121 -10.21 6.86 10.53
C ARG A 121 -11.19 7.29 9.44
N GLY A 122 -12.03 6.36 8.97
CA GLY A 122 -13.00 6.60 7.88
C GLY A 122 -12.37 6.63 6.50
N LEU A 123 -11.14 6.14 6.35
CA LEU A 123 -10.44 6.01 5.06
C LEU A 123 -10.77 4.66 4.42
N SER A 124 -11.05 4.63 3.12
CA SER A 124 -11.01 3.38 2.36
C SER A 124 -9.56 2.91 2.19
N VAL A 125 -9.35 1.61 2.02
CA VAL A 125 -8.00 1.05 1.92
C VAL A 125 -7.90 0.04 0.80
N GLY A 126 -6.86 0.19 -0.04
CA GLY A 126 -6.52 -0.71 -1.13
C GLY A 126 -5.45 -1.71 -0.76
N LEU A 127 -5.63 -2.97 -1.19
CA LEU A 127 -4.57 -3.97 -1.13
C LEU A 127 -3.65 -3.78 -2.34
N LYS A 128 -2.41 -3.43 -2.08
CA LYS A 128 -1.37 -3.35 -3.12
C LYS A 128 -0.73 -4.71 -3.30
N ASN A 129 -0.78 -5.25 -4.53
CA ASN A 129 -0.20 -6.55 -4.85
C ASN A 129 -0.61 -7.67 -3.86
N ASP A 130 0.31 -8.30 -3.16
CA ASP A 130 0.12 -9.36 -2.15
C ASP A 130 -0.92 -10.42 -2.57
N LEU A 131 -0.79 -10.90 -3.80
CA LEU A 131 -1.75 -11.82 -4.43
C LEU A 131 -1.93 -13.14 -3.64
N GLY A 132 -0.87 -13.54 -2.92
CA GLY A 132 -0.86 -14.77 -2.12
C GLY A 132 -1.80 -14.73 -0.91
N GLN A 133 -2.17 -13.55 -0.44
CA GLN A 133 -3.02 -13.36 0.75
C GLN A 133 -4.43 -12.86 0.44
N ILE A 134 -4.80 -12.69 -0.83
CA ILE A 134 -6.12 -12.18 -1.23
C ILE A 134 -7.27 -12.96 -0.56
N GLY A 135 -7.15 -14.28 -0.44
CA GLY A 135 -8.19 -15.12 0.16
C GLY A 135 -8.53 -14.73 1.60
N ASP A 136 -7.52 -14.36 2.38
CA ASP A 136 -7.67 -13.98 3.78
C ASP A 136 -7.91 -12.47 3.96
N LEU A 137 -7.33 -11.65 3.07
CA LEU A 137 -7.39 -10.18 3.16
C LEU A 137 -8.63 -9.56 2.51
N LEU A 138 -9.32 -10.26 1.63
CA LEU A 138 -10.48 -9.75 0.87
C LEU A 138 -11.53 -9.07 1.75
N VAL A 139 -11.73 -9.55 2.97
CA VAL A 139 -12.75 -9.02 3.88
C VAL A 139 -12.33 -7.71 4.55
N TYR A 140 -11.05 -7.42 4.58
CA TYR A 140 -10.47 -6.24 5.23
C TYR A 140 -10.22 -5.07 4.28
N PHE A 141 -10.01 -5.33 2.99
CA PHE A 141 -9.67 -4.30 2.01
C PHE A 141 -10.86 -3.97 1.12
N ASP A 142 -11.03 -2.69 0.75
CA ASP A 142 -12.18 -2.20 0.00
C ASP A 142 -12.02 -2.38 -1.50
N TRP A 143 -10.78 -2.38 -1.97
CA TRP A 143 -10.39 -2.51 -3.37
C TRP A 143 -8.96 -3.07 -3.46
N ALA A 144 -8.51 -3.39 -4.66
CA ALA A 144 -7.14 -3.82 -4.90
C ALA A 144 -6.49 -2.98 -6.00
N LEU A 145 -5.17 -2.78 -5.88
CA LEU A 145 -4.31 -2.30 -6.96
C LEU A 145 -3.20 -3.31 -7.18
N ASN A 146 -3.04 -3.73 -8.43
CA ASN A 146 -1.99 -4.65 -8.81
C ASN A 146 -1.14 -4.09 -9.94
N GLU A 147 0.15 -4.34 -9.86
CA GLU A 147 1.13 -3.97 -10.87
C GLU A 147 1.50 -5.18 -11.70
N GLU A 148 1.42 -5.01 -13.04
CA GLU A 148 1.93 -5.93 -14.06
C GLU A 148 1.26 -7.32 -14.09
N CYS A 149 0.00 -7.46 -13.63
CA CYS A 149 -0.66 -8.77 -13.63
C CYS A 149 -0.83 -9.36 -15.04
N PHE A 150 -0.94 -8.53 -16.09
CA PHE A 150 -0.95 -9.01 -17.48
C PHE A 150 0.44 -9.44 -17.93
N THR A 151 1.48 -8.68 -17.57
CA THR A 151 2.88 -9.04 -17.85
C THR A 151 3.21 -10.41 -17.25
N TYR A 152 2.82 -10.65 -15.99
CA TYR A 152 3.09 -11.91 -15.27
C TYR A 152 2.01 -12.99 -15.45
N GLN A 153 0.92 -12.70 -16.17
CA GLN A 153 -0.20 -13.61 -16.43
C GLN A 153 -0.87 -14.13 -15.14
N GLU A 154 -1.08 -13.25 -14.17
CA GLU A 154 -1.62 -13.58 -12.85
C GLU A 154 -2.90 -12.79 -12.48
N CYS A 155 -3.49 -12.05 -13.43
CA CYS A 155 -4.70 -11.26 -13.18
C CYS A 155 -5.88 -12.09 -12.65
N ASP A 156 -5.93 -13.39 -12.95
CA ASP A 156 -6.97 -14.30 -12.44
C ASP A 156 -6.97 -14.38 -10.91
N LEU A 157 -5.83 -14.14 -10.24
CA LEU A 157 -5.72 -14.13 -8.78
C LEU A 157 -6.51 -12.99 -8.13
N LEU A 158 -6.80 -11.92 -8.89
CA LEU A 158 -7.60 -10.77 -8.45
C LEU A 158 -9.12 -11.02 -8.56
N SER A 159 -9.53 -12.12 -9.20
CA SER A 159 -10.95 -12.44 -9.39
C SER A 159 -11.79 -12.46 -8.11
N PRO A 160 -11.28 -12.81 -6.90
CA PRO A 160 -12.08 -12.73 -5.67
C PRO A 160 -12.56 -11.31 -5.35
N PHE A 161 -11.76 -10.26 -5.59
CA PHE A 161 -12.20 -8.87 -5.43
C PHE A 161 -13.35 -8.55 -6.37
N VAL A 162 -13.21 -8.88 -7.66
CA VAL A 162 -14.26 -8.67 -8.67
C VAL A 162 -15.54 -9.42 -8.31
N ALA A 163 -15.42 -10.68 -7.88
CA ALA A 163 -16.56 -11.50 -7.47
C ALA A 163 -17.28 -10.95 -6.23
N ALA A 164 -16.53 -10.28 -5.34
CA ALA A 164 -17.08 -9.58 -4.16
C ALA A 164 -17.66 -8.19 -4.51
N GLY A 165 -17.63 -7.76 -5.78
CA GLY A 165 -18.08 -6.44 -6.23
C GLY A 165 -17.16 -5.30 -5.79
N LYS A 166 -15.90 -5.61 -5.47
CA LYS A 166 -14.86 -4.64 -5.13
C LYS A 166 -14.05 -4.26 -6.35
N ALA A 167 -13.63 -3.00 -6.44
CA ALA A 167 -12.85 -2.50 -7.55
C ALA A 167 -11.45 -3.14 -7.58
N VAL A 168 -10.93 -3.34 -8.80
CA VAL A 168 -9.54 -3.73 -9.05
C VAL A 168 -8.96 -2.74 -10.03
N PHE A 169 -7.85 -2.13 -9.65
CA PHE A 169 -7.06 -1.25 -10.50
C PHE A 169 -5.79 -1.98 -10.94
N GLY A 170 -5.50 -1.93 -12.23
CA GLY A 170 -4.29 -2.53 -12.81
C GLY A 170 -3.35 -1.44 -13.33
N VAL A 171 -2.06 -1.62 -13.09
CA VAL A 171 -0.98 -0.77 -13.62
C VAL A 171 -0.02 -1.66 -14.41
N GLU A 172 0.28 -1.26 -15.66
CA GLU A 172 1.24 -1.96 -16.51
C GLU A 172 2.32 -0.98 -16.96
N TYR A 173 3.58 -1.37 -16.84
CA TYR A 173 4.70 -0.49 -17.17
C TYR A 173 5.28 -0.76 -18.57
N SER A 174 5.19 -2.01 -19.02
CA SER A 174 5.87 -2.47 -20.25
C SER A 174 4.94 -2.76 -21.42
N LEU A 175 3.66 -2.97 -21.16
CA LEU A 175 2.66 -3.31 -22.17
C LEU A 175 2.00 -2.06 -22.78
N ASN A 176 1.66 -2.14 -24.09
CA ASN A 176 0.82 -1.11 -24.69
C ASN A 176 -0.64 -1.26 -24.23
N VAL A 177 -1.36 -0.15 -24.10
CA VAL A 177 -2.78 -0.16 -23.66
C VAL A 177 -3.64 -1.15 -24.44
N ALA A 178 -3.43 -1.30 -25.73
CA ALA A 178 -4.20 -2.24 -26.56
C ALA A 178 -3.96 -3.73 -26.26
N GLU A 179 -2.93 -4.06 -25.47
CA GLU A 179 -2.60 -5.44 -25.09
C GLU A 179 -3.35 -5.92 -23.85
N PHE A 180 -3.79 -4.99 -22.99
CA PHE A 180 -4.48 -5.31 -21.74
C PHE A 180 -5.81 -4.55 -21.53
N CYS A 181 -6.11 -3.55 -22.38
CA CYS A 181 -7.36 -2.80 -22.32
C CYS A 181 -7.98 -2.75 -23.73
N PRO A 182 -8.62 -3.85 -24.20
CA PRO A 182 -9.18 -3.97 -25.55
C PRO A 182 -10.40 -3.06 -25.79
#